data_8f10bc86f8faf9b23cefe5092e5098c8
#
_entry.id   8f10bc86f8faf9b23cefe5092e5098c8
#
_cell.length_a   1.000
_cell.length_b   1.000
_cell.length_c   1.000
_cell.angle_alpha   90.00
_cell.angle_beta   90.00
_cell.angle_gamma   90.00
#
_symmetry.space_group_name_H-M   'P 1'
#
loop_
_entity.id
_entity.type
_entity.pdbx_description
1 polymer ?
#
loop_
_entity_poly.entity_id
_entity_poly.type
_entity_poly.pdbx_seq_one_letter_code
_entity_poly.pdbx_strand_id
1 'polypeptide(L)'
;MFQVFYAGGIQGMNAYKVRVEADVSNGLPGFEMVGSLACEVREAKERVRVAMKNAGFPLPVARITVNLSPAQIKKEGTGYDLAIATAILACMGMVKKEGLENTAFLGELALSGEVHKTDGALPIPLSSGISLIKTSLSWFDTKTIFL
;
A
#
# COMPACT_ATOMS: atom_id res chain seq x y z
N MET A 1 -2.69 -15.04 5.82
CA MET A 1 -1.30 -14.81 5.36
C MET A 1 -0.89 -13.38 5.71
N PHE A 2 0.30 -13.22 6.24
CA PHE A 2 0.84 -11.94 6.68
C PHE A 2 1.96 -11.48 5.74
N GLN A 3 1.95 -10.20 5.33
CA GLN A 3 2.96 -9.59 4.48
C GLN A 3 3.31 -8.18 4.96
N VAL A 4 4.56 -7.77 4.68
CA VAL A 4 5.07 -6.44 5.02
C VAL A 4 5.66 -5.79 3.78
N PHE A 5 5.21 -4.58 3.50
CA PHE A 5 5.76 -3.68 2.48
C PHE A 5 6.04 -2.31 3.10
N TYR A 6 6.61 -1.42 2.34
CA TYR A 6 6.95 -0.09 2.82
C TYR A 6 6.35 1.01 1.97
N ALA A 7 5.98 2.08 2.64
CA ALA A 7 5.62 3.36 2.06
C ALA A 7 6.48 4.46 2.65
N GLY A 8 6.36 5.66 2.17
CA GLY A 8 7.00 6.83 2.73
C GLY A 8 5.98 7.79 3.31
N GLY A 9 6.32 8.43 4.41
CA GLY A 9 5.56 9.51 5.01
C GLY A 9 6.40 10.76 5.15
N ILE A 10 5.72 11.91 5.32
CA ILE A 10 6.37 13.18 5.56
C ILE A 10 5.84 13.76 6.87
N GLN A 11 6.75 14.17 7.72
CA GLN A 11 6.44 14.90 8.95
C GLN A 11 7.28 16.19 8.98
N GLY A 12 6.63 17.33 8.78
CA GLY A 12 7.35 18.60 8.59
C GLY A 12 8.22 18.54 7.32
N MET A 13 9.53 18.75 7.48
CA MET A 13 10.52 18.66 6.39
C MET A 13 11.22 17.29 6.32
N ASN A 14 10.85 16.35 7.17
CA ASN A 14 11.49 15.05 7.27
C ASN A 14 10.63 13.97 6.61
N ALA A 15 11.27 13.13 5.79
CA ALA A 15 10.67 11.90 5.28
C ALA A 15 10.99 10.74 6.23
N TYR A 16 10.04 9.83 6.39
CA TYR A 16 10.23 8.63 7.20
C TYR A 16 9.63 7.41 6.51
N LYS A 17 10.16 6.26 6.85
CA LYS A 17 9.67 4.98 6.33
C LYS A 17 8.43 4.53 7.11
N VAL A 18 7.37 4.22 6.39
CA VAL A 18 6.15 3.62 6.94
C VAL A 18 6.13 2.15 6.61
N ARG A 19 6.02 1.34 7.64
CA ARG A 19 5.85 -0.11 7.49
C ARG A 19 4.36 -0.41 7.33
N VAL A 20 4.01 -1.01 6.21
CA VAL A 20 2.66 -1.42 5.86
C VAL A 20 2.55 -2.93 6.07
N GLU A 21 1.84 -3.32 7.10
CA GLU A 21 1.59 -4.71 7.45
C GLU A 21 0.19 -5.10 7.04
N ALA A 22 0.03 -6.16 6.26
CA ALA A 22 -1.27 -6.69 5.89
C ALA A 22 -1.40 -8.15 6.33
N ASP A 23 -2.56 -8.48 6.87
CA ASP A 23 -2.95 -9.84 7.15
C ASP A 23 -4.30 -10.15 6.52
N VAL A 24 -4.36 -11.25 5.80
CA VAL A 24 -5.60 -11.81 5.23
C VAL A 24 -5.82 -13.17 5.85
N SER A 25 -6.88 -13.29 6.63
CA SER A 25 -7.20 -14.49 7.40
C SER A 25 -8.66 -14.88 7.26
N ASN A 26 -8.97 -16.13 7.59
CA ASN A 26 -10.34 -16.62 7.62
C ASN A 26 -11.13 -15.92 8.77
N GLY A 27 -12.39 -15.68 8.54
CA GLY A 27 -13.27 -15.07 9.52
C GLY A 27 -14.39 -14.28 8.86
N LEU A 28 -15.12 -13.51 9.66
CA LEU A 28 -16.14 -12.61 9.13
C LEU A 28 -15.49 -11.61 8.18
N PRO A 29 -16.01 -11.48 6.95
CA PRO A 29 -15.45 -10.55 5.97
C PRO A 29 -15.43 -9.13 6.50
N GLY A 30 -14.30 -8.45 6.30
CA GLY A 30 -14.14 -7.07 6.72
C GLY A 30 -12.78 -6.53 6.31
N PHE A 31 -12.67 -5.21 6.26
CA PHE A 31 -11.42 -4.52 5.98
C PHE A 31 -11.19 -3.46 7.05
N GLU A 32 -10.24 -3.74 7.93
CA GLU A 32 -9.88 -2.85 9.03
C GLU A 32 -8.48 -2.26 8.82
N MET A 33 -8.34 -0.99 9.19
CA MET A 33 -7.05 -0.28 9.16
C MET A 33 -6.75 0.26 10.55
N VAL A 34 -5.52 0.03 11.00
CA VAL A 34 -5.01 0.48 12.30
C VAL A 34 -3.70 1.27 12.15
N GLY A 35 -3.36 1.97 13.20
CA GLY A 35 -2.28 2.96 13.25
C GLY A 35 -2.85 4.35 13.53
N SER A 36 -2.04 5.34 13.73
CA SER A 36 -2.50 6.72 13.89
C SER A 36 -2.78 7.31 12.50
N LEU A 37 -4.05 7.30 12.08
CA LEU A 37 -4.47 7.57 10.71
C LEU A 37 -5.37 8.81 10.63
N ALA A 38 -5.05 9.77 9.77
CA ALA A 38 -5.94 10.85 9.38
C ALA A 38 -7.14 10.31 8.58
N CYS A 39 -8.18 11.12 8.40
CA CYS A 39 -9.39 10.69 7.69
C CYS A 39 -9.11 10.18 6.28
N GLU A 40 -8.32 10.93 5.52
CA GLU A 40 -7.96 10.57 4.13
C GLU A 40 -7.18 9.26 4.04
N VAL A 41 -6.42 8.90 5.08
CA VAL A 41 -5.73 7.60 5.15
C VAL A 41 -6.73 6.48 5.46
N ARG A 42 -7.70 6.72 6.34
CA ARG A 42 -8.76 5.74 6.63
C ARG A 42 -9.64 5.45 5.43
N GLU A 43 -9.87 6.46 4.59
CA GLU A 43 -10.62 6.32 3.33
C GLU A 43 -9.90 5.45 2.31
N ALA A 44 -8.59 5.23 2.47
CA ALA A 44 -7.81 4.36 1.59
C ALA A 44 -8.44 2.97 1.43
N LYS A 45 -9.10 2.43 2.46
CA LYS A 45 -9.74 1.11 2.37
C LYS A 45 -10.81 1.06 1.25
N GLU A 46 -11.58 2.13 1.05
CA GLU A 46 -12.58 2.18 -0.01
C GLU A 46 -11.93 2.38 -1.38
N ARG A 47 -10.94 3.29 -1.49
CA ARG A 47 -10.20 3.48 -2.75
C ARG A 47 -9.52 2.18 -3.18
N VAL A 48 -8.81 1.51 -2.27
CA VAL A 48 -8.13 0.23 -2.52
C VAL A 48 -9.12 -0.85 -2.93
N ARG A 49 -10.22 -1.00 -2.20
CA ARG A 49 -11.25 -2.01 -2.48
C ARG A 49 -11.81 -1.87 -3.90
N VAL A 50 -12.23 -0.66 -4.26
CA VAL A 50 -12.85 -0.40 -5.58
C VAL A 50 -11.81 -0.45 -6.69
N ALA A 51 -10.64 0.16 -6.48
CA ALA A 51 -9.55 0.17 -7.46
C ALA A 51 -9.07 -1.25 -7.79
N MET A 52 -8.87 -2.09 -6.79
CA MET A 52 -8.46 -3.48 -7.00
C MET A 52 -9.52 -4.27 -7.76
N LYS A 53 -10.80 -4.11 -7.41
CA LYS A 53 -11.92 -4.74 -8.13
C LYS A 53 -11.91 -4.33 -9.60
N ASN A 54 -11.81 -3.04 -9.90
CA ASN A 54 -11.85 -2.51 -11.26
C ASN A 54 -10.58 -2.86 -12.05
N ALA A 55 -9.45 -3.09 -11.37
CA ALA A 55 -8.21 -3.58 -11.98
C ALA A 55 -8.19 -5.10 -12.22
N GLY A 56 -9.24 -5.84 -11.84
CA GLY A 56 -9.32 -7.29 -12.01
C GLY A 56 -8.82 -8.11 -10.83
N PHE A 57 -8.56 -7.48 -9.67
CA PHE A 57 -8.07 -8.13 -8.45
C PHE A 57 -9.02 -7.90 -7.28
N PRO A 58 -10.26 -8.43 -7.33
CA PRO A 58 -11.21 -8.21 -6.24
C PRO A 58 -10.67 -8.75 -4.91
N LEU A 59 -10.96 -8.05 -3.82
CA LEU A 59 -10.58 -8.50 -2.49
C LEU A 59 -11.24 -9.85 -2.17
N PRO A 60 -10.52 -10.73 -1.45
CA PRO A 60 -11.10 -12.02 -1.03
C PRO A 60 -12.21 -11.82 0.00
N VAL A 61 -13.13 -12.78 0.06
CA VAL A 61 -14.14 -12.86 1.11
C VAL A 61 -13.45 -13.37 2.40
N ALA A 62 -12.78 -12.47 3.08
CA ALA A 62 -11.91 -12.77 4.23
C ALA A 62 -11.81 -11.56 5.16
N ARG A 63 -11.21 -11.76 6.32
CA ARG A 63 -10.87 -10.68 7.22
C ARG A 63 -9.52 -10.08 6.80
N ILE A 64 -9.52 -8.81 6.45
CA ILE A 64 -8.33 -8.06 6.04
C ILE A 64 -8.01 -7.04 7.13
N THR A 65 -6.79 -7.07 7.63
CA THR A 65 -6.30 -6.08 8.60
C THR A 65 -5.01 -5.47 8.06
N VAL A 66 -4.96 -4.14 8.01
CA VAL A 66 -3.77 -3.40 7.60
C VAL A 66 -3.33 -2.47 8.72
N ASN A 67 -2.05 -2.56 9.09
CA ASN A 67 -1.44 -1.68 10.09
C ASN A 67 -0.37 -0.81 9.45
N LEU A 68 -0.42 0.49 9.70
CA LEU A 68 0.61 1.46 9.28
C LEU A 68 1.46 1.86 10.48
N SER A 69 2.70 1.40 10.54
CA SER A 69 3.65 1.68 11.62
C SER A 69 4.66 2.78 11.24
N PRO A 70 5.16 3.58 12.18
CA PRO A 70 4.92 3.55 13.63
C PRO A 70 3.60 4.21 14.04
N ALA A 71 2.94 3.68 15.07
CA ALA A 71 1.65 4.16 15.53
C ALA A 71 1.71 5.53 16.21
N GLN A 72 2.86 5.93 16.75
CA GLN A 72 3.05 7.23 17.39
C GLN A 72 3.11 8.41 16.41
N ILE A 73 3.33 8.16 15.13
CA ILE A 73 3.31 9.19 14.10
C ILE A 73 1.99 9.12 13.36
N LYS A 74 1.26 10.24 13.33
CA LYS A 74 0.02 10.34 12.56
C LYS A 74 0.34 10.35 11.06
N LYS A 75 -0.23 9.38 10.32
CA LYS A 75 -0.11 9.31 8.86
C LYS A 75 -1.17 10.18 8.22
N GLU A 76 -0.77 10.98 7.25
CA GLU A 76 -1.60 11.92 6.52
C GLU A 76 -1.39 11.75 5.01
N GLY A 77 -2.33 12.21 4.22
CA GLY A 77 -2.28 12.14 2.76
C GLY A 77 -2.77 10.82 2.19
N THR A 78 -2.72 10.72 0.88
CA THR A 78 -3.32 9.62 0.11
C THR A 78 -2.27 8.69 -0.52
N GLY A 79 -0.99 8.91 -0.23
CA GLY A 79 0.14 8.19 -0.85
C GLY A 79 0.32 6.74 -0.40
N TYR A 80 -0.45 6.28 0.58
CA TYR A 80 -0.31 4.92 1.12
C TYR A 80 -1.10 3.87 0.33
N ASP A 81 -2.03 4.28 -0.53
CA ASP A 81 -2.96 3.39 -1.22
C ASP A 81 -2.24 2.27 -1.98
N LEU A 82 -1.20 2.61 -2.75
CA LEU A 82 -0.46 1.64 -3.55
C LEU A 82 0.25 0.59 -2.69
N ALA A 83 0.87 1.02 -1.59
CA ALA A 83 1.56 0.10 -0.67
C ALA A 83 0.57 -0.85 0.01
N ILE A 84 -0.62 -0.35 0.37
CA ILE A 84 -1.69 -1.15 0.97
C ILE A 84 -2.17 -2.20 -0.03
N ALA A 85 -2.48 -1.79 -1.27
CA ALA A 85 -2.91 -2.71 -2.32
C ALA A 85 -1.84 -3.78 -2.61
N THR A 86 -0.57 -3.39 -2.70
CA THR A 86 0.54 -4.31 -2.93
C THR A 86 0.66 -5.34 -1.81
N ALA A 87 0.54 -4.91 -0.55
CA ALA A 87 0.61 -5.80 0.59
C ALA A 87 -0.54 -6.82 0.60
N ILE A 88 -1.75 -6.40 0.25
CA ILE A 88 -2.92 -7.29 0.15
C ILE A 88 -2.74 -8.27 -1.01
N LEU A 89 -2.28 -7.80 -2.19
CA LEU A 89 -2.00 -8.67 -3.34
C LEU A 89 -0.94 -9.73 -3.01
N ALA A 90 0.07 -9.37 -2.23
CA ALA A 90 1.06 -10.34 -1.75
C ALA A 90 0.46 -11.37 -0.79
N CYS A 91 -0.46 -10.96 0.10
CA CYS A 91 -1.23 -11.88 0.94
C CYS A 91 -2.09 -12.86 0.13
N MET A 92 -2.57 -12.41 -1.04
CA MET A 92 -3.33 -13.25 -1.97
C MET A 92 -2.43 -14.13 -2.85
N GLY A 93 -1.10 -14.06 -2.70
CA GLY A 93 -0.14 -14.80 -3.50
C GLY A 93 0.07 -14.27 -4.92
N MET A 94 -0.44 -13.09 -5.22
CA MET A 94 -0.37 -12.48 -6.55
C MET A 94 0.89 -11.65 -6.77
N VAL A 95 1.58 -11.26 -5.71
CA VAL A 95 2.84 -10.52 -5.75
C VAL A 95 3.87 -11.28 -4.93
N LYS A 96 5.03 -11.52 -5.54
CA LYS A 96 6.18 -12.09 -4.83
C LYS A 96 6.98 -10.98 -4.18
N LYS A 97 7.46 -11.24 -2.98
CA LYS A 97 8.24 -10.26 -2.20
C LYS A 97 9.71 -10.20 -2.64
N GLU A 98 10.23 -11.27 -3.24
CA GLU A 98 11.62 -11.34 -3.66
C GLU A 98 11.98 -10.17 -4.61
N GLY A 99 13.02 -9.43 -4.24
CA GLY A 99 13.47 -8.25 -4.97
C GLY A 99 12.74 -6.96 -4.61
N LEU A 100 11.73 -7.01 -3.74
CA LEU A 100 10.94 -5.85 -3.31
C LEU A 100 11.18 -5.45 -1.85
N GLU A 101 12.06 -6.15 -1.15
CA GLU A 101 12.29 -5.97 0.29
C GLU A 101 12.75 -4.56 0.68
N ASN A 102 13.45 -3.89 -0.24
CA ASN A 102 13.96 -2.53 -0.05
C ASN A 102 13.25 -1.51 -0.94
N THR A 103 11.97 -1.77 -1.26
CA THR A 103 11.17 -0.91 -2.13
C THR A 103 10.07 -0.23 -1.32
N ALA A 104 9.96 1.08 -1.47
CA ALA A 104 8.82 1.84 -0.97
C ALA A 104 7.85 2.12 -2.12
N PHE A 105 6.58 1.87 -1.86
CA PHE A 105 5.49 2.11 -2.80
C PHE A 105 4.76 3.38 -2.40
N LEU A 106 4.63 4.31 -3.34
CA LEU A 106 3.95 5.58 -3.13
C LEU A 106 3.00 5.86 -4.29
N GLY A 107 1.77 6.12 -3.99
CA GLY A 107 0.76 6.47 -4.98
C GLY A 107 -0.64 6.46 -4.41
N GLU A 108 -1.48 7.36 -4.91
CA GLU A 108 -2.92 7.36 -4.66
C GLU A 108 -3.61 6.51 -5.73
N LEU A 109 -4.56 5.70 -5.33
CA LEU A 109 -5.38 4.91 -6.26
C LEU A 109 -6.66 5.67 -6.65
N ALA A 110 -6.84 5.87 -7.95
CA ALA A 110 -8.14 6.18 -8.50
C ALA A 110 -9.04 4.93 -8.48
N LEU A 111 -10.35 5.11 -8.46
CA LEU A 111 -11.30 4.00 -8.45
C LEU A 111 -11.20 3.11 -9.70
N SER A 112 -10.65 3.64 -10.80
CA SER A 112 -10.33 2.89 -12.02
C SER A 112 -9.20 1.89 -11.86
N GLY A 113 -8.38 2.01 -10.80
CA GLY A 113 -7.15 1.26 -10.59
C GLY A 113 -5.89 1.99 -11.07
N GLU A 114 -6.00 3.18 -11.65
CA GLU A 114 -4.84 4.00 -11.99
C GLU A 114 -4.15 4.53 -10.74
N VAL A 115 -2.83 4.65 -10.82
CA VAL A 115 -2.01 5.24 -9.76
C VAL A 115 -1.69 6.68 -10.08
N HIS A 116 -2.11 7.59 -9.22
CA HIS A 116 -1.82 9.01 -9.31
C HIS A 116 -0.64 9.38 -8.41
N LYS A 117 0.13 10.38 -8.86
CA LYS A 117 1.19 10.97 -8.05
C LYS A 117 0.59 11.60 -6.81
N THR A 118 1.33 11.49 -5.71
CA THR A 118 1.03 12.21 -4.47
C THR A 118 2.02 13.33 -4.27
N ASP A 119 1.56 14.43 -3.71
CA ASP A 119 2.43 15.54 -3.31
C ASP A 119 3.41 15.08 -2.25
N GLY A 120 4.67 15.52 -2.35
CA GLY A 120 5.72 15.16 -1.40
C GLY A 120 6.46 13.85 -1.69
N ALA A 121 6.19 13.18 -2.80
CA ALA A 121 6.92 11.95 -3.16
C ALA A 121 8.40 12.15 -3.55
N LEU A 122 8.87 13.40 -3.62
CA LEU A 122 10.20 13.77 -4.13
C LEU A 122 11.35 13.82 -3.09
N PRO A 123 11.14 14.07 -1.79
CA PRO A 123 12.27 14.19 -0.86
C PRO A 123 12.49 12.97 0.02
N ILE A 124 12.06 11.77 -0.36
CA ILE A 124 12.50 10.57 0.38
C ILE A 124 13.95 10.32 -0.02
N PRO A 125 14.93 10.55 0.87
CA PRO A 125 16.31 10.38 0.49
C PRO A 125 16.56 8.91 0.11
N LEU A 126 17.20 8.70 -1.02
CA LEU A 126 17.77 7.42 -1.44
C LEU A 126 18.82 6.87 -0.42
N SER A 127 19.14 7.66 0.61
CA SER A 127 20.06 7.29 1.68
C SER A 127 19.61 6.11 2.54
N SER A 128 18.35 5.68 2.41
CA SER A 128 17.86 4.48 3.10
C SER A 128 17.99 3.20 2.26
N GLY A 129 18.59 3.26 1.09
CA GLY A 129 18.68 2.10 0.18
C GLY A 129 17.34 1.64 -0.40
N ILE A 130 16.31 2.50 -0.36
CA ILE A 130 14.96 2.19 -0.83
C ILE A 130 14.77 2.73 -2.24
N SER A 131 14.41 1.86 -3.18
CA SER A 131 14.00 2.24 -4.53
C SER A 131 12.54 2.66 -4.55
N LEU A 132 12.25 3.75 -5.26
CA LEU A 132 10.90 4.29 -5.41
C LEU A 132 10.27 3.71 -6.68
N ILE A 133 9.17 2.98 -6.53
CA ILE A 133 8.37 2.56 -7.67
C ILE A 133 7.12 3.43 -7.76
N LYS A 134 7.09 4.23 -8.82
CA LYS A 134 5.90 4.96 -9.28
C LYS A 134 5.31 4.17 -10.44
N THR A 135 4.24 3.42 -10.22
CA THR A 135 3.64 2.67 -11.32
C THR A 135 2.14 2.60 -11.22
N SER A 136 1.50 2.32 -12.33
CA SER A 136 0.07 2.04 -12.39
C SER A 136 -0.21 0.61 -11.88
N LEU A 137 -1.41 0.35 -11.36
CA LEU A 137 -1.85 -1.02 -11.10
C LEU A 137 -1.86 -1.88 -12.38
N SER A 138 -1.89 -1.25 -13.55
CA SER A 138 -1.65 -1.90 -14.84
C SER A 138 -0.25 -2.53 -14.95
N TRP A 139 0.70 -2.10 -14.11
CA TRP A 139 2.00 -2.74 -14.01
C TRP A 139 1.92 -4.17 -13.45
N PHE A 140 0.93 -4.46 -12.62
CA PHE A 140 0.67 -5.82 -12.15
C PHE A 140 0.14 -6.74 -13.25
N ASP A 141 -0.31 -6.17 -14.37
CA ASP A 141 -0.75 -6.91 -15.57
C ASP A 141 0.43 -7.39 -16.45
N THR A 142 1.62 -6.86 -16.23
CA THR A 142 2.81 -7.35 -16.91
C THR A 142 3.39 -8.54 -16.18
N LYS A 143 3.51 -9.66 -16.88
CA LYS A 143 3.97 -10.99 -16.42
C LYS A 143 5.24 -11.03 -15.56
N THR A 144 5.84 -9.90 -15.23
CA THR A 144 7.13 -9.80 -14.52
C THR A 144 6.99 -9.95 -12.99
N ILE A 145 5.80 -9.73 -12.44
CA ILE A 145 5.54 -9.84 -11.01
C ILE A 145 4.81 -11.13 -10.65
N PHE A 146 4.18 -11.78 -11.61
CA PHE A 146 3.36 -12.97 -11.44
C PHE A 146 4.09 -14.30 -11.67
N LEU A 147 5.40 -14.31 -11.57
CA LEU A 147 6.16 -15.56 -11.68
C LEU A 147 6.36 -16.23 -10.34
#